data_ab4afb685ed7f9140730bb31f7bd81a2
#
_entry.id   ab4afb685ed7f9140730bb31f7bd81a2
#
_cell.length_a   1.000
_cell.length_b   1.000
_cell.length_c   1.000
_cell.angle_alpha   90.00
_cell.angle_beta   90.00
_cell.angle_gamma   90.00
#
_symmetry.space_group_name_H-M   'P 1'
#
loop_
_entity.id
_entity.type
_entity.pdbx_description
1 polymer ?
#
loop_
_entity_poly.entity_id
_entity_poly.type
_entity_poly.pdbx_seq_one_letter_code
_entity_poly.pdbx_strand_id
1 'polypeptide(L)'
;VVIGETSDIGDNVTIYHMATLGGIAPSIHSNDQRNIKRHPTIEDEVVIGSGAQVLGPVRVGRCAKIGANAVITKDVPEKAVMVGIPAKNVGLADSEFKPYGITPDSDTKSD
;
A
#
# COMPACT_ATOMS: atom_id res chain seq x y z
N VAL A 1 -8.96 -0.95 -10.37
CA VAL A 1 -7.56 -0.97 -9.93
C VAL A 1 -6.70 -0.36 -11.02
N VAL A 2 -5.87 0.58 -10.62
CA VAL A 2 -4.91 1.21 -11.54
C VAL A 2 -3.51 0.83 -11.08
N ILE A 3 -2.72 0.27 -11.98
CA ILE A 3 -1.36 -0.17 -11.68
C ILE A 3 -0.42 0.48 -12.67
N GLY A 4 0.49 1.33 -12.18
CA GLY A 4 1.45 2.02 -13.03
C GLY A 4 2.44 1.04 -13.66
N GLU A 5 2.95 1.39 -14.83
CA GLU A 5 3.71 0.43 -15.65
C GLU A 5 5.05 0.00 -15.05
N THR A 6 5.65 0.82 -14.17
CA THR A 6 6.91 0.41 -13.54
C THR A 6 6.70 -0.25 -12.18
N SER A 7 5.46 -0.61 -11.83
CA SER A 7 5.17 -1.31 -10.59
C SER A 7 5.70 -2.74 -10.65
N ASP A 8 6.19 -3.21 -9.50
CA ASP A 8 6.56 -4.60 -9.31
C ASP A 8 5.67 -5.19 -8.23
N ILE A 9 5.05 -6.31 -8.50
CA ILE A 9 4.10 -6.93 -7.57
C ILE A 9 4.55 -8.36 -7.31
N GLY A 10 4.74 -8.68 -6.04
CA GLY A 10 5.18 -10.01 -5.62
C GLY A 10 4.07 -11.05 -5.69
N ASP A 11 4.28 -12.16 -4.99
CA ASP A 11 3.35 -13.29 -4.99
C ASP A 11 2.30 -13.13 -3.90
N ASN A 12 1.11 -13.65 -4.19
CA ASN A 12 0.00 -13.69 -3.23
C ASN A 12 -0.41 -12.32 -2.71
N VAL A 13 -0.26 -11.29 -3.53
CA VAL A 13 -0.68 -9.93 -3.20
C VAL A 13 -2.17 -9.82 -3.44
N THR A 14 -2.88 -9.22 -2.49
CA THR A 14 -4.32 -8.96 -2.62
C THR A 14 -4.53 -7.46 -2.77
N ILE A 15 -5.21 -7.07 -3.84
CA ILE A 15 -5.51 -5.66 -4.10
C ILE A 15 -7.02 -5.53 -4.26
N TYR A 16 -7.63 -4.77 -3.37
CA TYR A 16 -9.07 -4.55 -3.43
C TYR A 16 -9.40 -3.48 -4.48
N HIS A 17 -10.68 -3.38 -4.80
CA HIS A 17 -11.16 -2.46 -5.84
C HIS A 17 -10.80 -1.01 -5.52
N MET A 18 -10.71 -0.19 -6.55
CA MET A 18 -10.41 1.24 -6.45
C MET A 18 -9.03 1.58 -5.92
N ALA A 19 -8.17 0.58 -5.68
CA ALA A 19 -6.80 0.85 -5.27
C ALA A 19 -5.96 1.34 -6.44
N THR A 20 -4.95 2.15 -6.14
CA THR A 20 -4.06 2.72 -7.15
C THR A 20 -2.61 2.53 -6.74
N LEU A 21 -1.82 1.97 -7.65
CA LEU A 21 -0.35 1.96 -7.55
C LEU A 21 0.15 2.97 -8.58
N GLY A 22 0.42 4.18 -8.12
CA GLY A 22 0.67 5.29 -9.02
C GLY A 22 2.02 5.95 -8.82
N GLY A 23 2.27 6.94 -9.65
CA GLY A 23 3.44 7.80 -9.50
C GLY A 23 3.07 9.06 -8.75
N ILE A 24 4.10 9.76 -8.30
CA ILE A 24 3.94 11.10 -7.77
C ILE A 24 3.77 12.05 -8.96
N ALA A 25 3.20 13.22 -8.72
CA ALA A 25 2.99 14.22 -9.77
C ALA A 25 4.26 14.42 -10.60
N PRO A 26 4.14 14.52 -11.92
CA PRO A 26 5.33 14.62 -12.77
C PRO A 26 6.14 15.85 -12.42
N SER A 27 7.46 15.69 -12.43
CA SER A 27 8.37 16.81 -12.28
C SER A 27 8.47 17.56 -13.61
N ILE A 28 9.11 18.71 -13.56
CA ILE A 28 9.39 19.47 -14.79
C ILE A 28 10.32 18.71 -15.73
N HIS A 29 10.96 17.65 -15.24
CA HIS A 29 11.85 16.82 -16.04
C HIS A 29 11.23 15.46 -16.31
N SER A 30 9.94 15.43 -16.64
CA SER A 30 9.22 14.19 -16.84
C SER A 30 9.85 13.28 -17.92
N ASN A 31 10.49 13.85 -18.90
CA ASN A 31 11.16 13.06 -19.94
C ASN A 31 12.31 12.24 -19.37
N ASP A 32 12.96 12.75 -18.35
CA ASP A 32 14.08 12.05 -17.71
C ASP A 32 13.62 10.87 -16.86
N GLN A 33 12.32 10.81 -16.55
CA GLN A 33 11.77 9.76 -15.71
C GLN A 33 11.23 8.58 -16.51
N ARG A 34 11.32 8.64 -17.82
CA ARG A 34 10.67 7.67 -18.70
C ARG A 34 11.12 6.23 -18.45
N ASN A 35 12.39 6.03 -18.14
CA ASN A 35 12.96 4.70 -17.91
C ASN A 35 13.36 4.50 -16.45
N ILE A 36 12.86 5.32 -15.55
CA ILE A 36 13.20 5.28 -14.13
C ILE A 36 12.02 4.69 -13.38
N LYS A 37 12.31 3.87 -12.38
CA LYS A 37 11.29 3.34 -11.48
C LYS A 37 10.56 4.50 -10.82
N ARG A 38 9.26 4.61 -11.08
CA ARG A 38 8.43 5.69 -10.51
C ARG A 38 7.15 5.18 -9.86
N HIS A 39 6.94 3.88 -9.89
CA HIS A 39 5.76 3.24 -9.31
C HIS A 39 6.18 2.27 -8.21
N PRO A 40 5.25 1.87 -7.34
CA PRO A 40 5.59 1.07 -6.17
C PRO A 40 6.14 -0.31 -6.46
N THR A 41 6.91 -0.82 -5.51
CA THR A 41 7.27 -2.23 -5.42
C THR A 41 6.48 -2.83 -4.26
N ILE A 42 5.65 -3.80 -4.55
CA ILE A 42 4.82 -4.48 -3.56
C ILE A 42 5.40 -5.86 -3.34
N GLU A 43 5.86 -6.14 -2.12
CA GLU A 43 6.45 -7.42 -1.81
C GLU A 43 5.38 -8.48 -1.58
N ASP A 44 5.80 -9.72 -1.28
CA ASP A 44 4.88 -10.84 -1.20
C ASP A 44 3.86 -10.70 -0.07
N GLU A 45 2.68 -11.22 -0.31
CA GLU A 45 1.64 -11.37 0.70
C GLU A 45 1.14 -10.04 1.29
N VAL A 46 1.31 -8.96 0.56
CA VAL A 46 0.78 -7.64 0.94
C VAL A 46 -0.71 -7.59 0.63
N VAL A 47 -1.45 -6.90 1.49
CA VAL A 47 -2.87 -6.64 1.28
C VAL A 47 -3.07 -5.14 1.14
N ILE A 48 -3.67 -4.73 0.04
CA ILE A 48 -3.95 -3.32 -0.22
C ILE A 48 -5.46 -3.12 -0.22
N GLY A 49 -5.93 -2.33 0.74
CA GLY A 49 -7.35 -2.12 0.95
C GLY A 49 -8.00 -1.29 -0.14
N SER A 50 -9.30 -1.32 -0.14
CA SER A 50 -10.13 -0.66 -1.14
C SER A 50 -9.88 0.84 -1.14
N GLY A 51 -9.66 1.41 -2.32
CA GLY A 51 -9.45 2.85 -2.47
C GLY A 51 -8.09 3.35 -2.01
N ALA A 52 -7.21 2.49 -1.51
CA ALA A 52 -5.89 2.90 -1.06
C ALA A 52 -5.06 3.40 -2.24
N GLN A 53 -4.18 4.36 -1.97
CA GLN A 53 -3.29 4.91 -2.98
C GLN A 53 -1.86 4.75 -2.51
N VAL A 54 -1.06 4.01 -3.28
CA VAL A 54 0.36 3.82 -3.02
C VAL A 54 1.10 4.57 -4.12
N LEU A 55 1.81 5.61 -3.77
CA LEU A 55 2.31 6.58 -4.73
C LEU A 55 3.82 6.71 -4.68
N GLY A 56 4.44 6.68 -5.84
CA GLY A 56 5.87 6.87 -6.00
C GLY A 56 6.64 5.56 -5.94
N PRO A 57 7.97 5.63 -6.11
CA PRO A 57 8.80 4.43 -6.13
C PRO A 57 9.07 3.89 -4.72
N VAL A 58 8.01 3.75 -3.94
CA VAL A 58 8.09 3.25 -2.57
C VAL A 58 8.07 1.73 -2.56
N ARG A 59 8.58 1.15 -1.48
CA ARG A 59 8.54 -0.29 -1.28
C ARG A 59 7.58 -0.60 -0.14
N VAL A 60 6.63 -1.49 -0.41
CA VAL A 60 5.71 -1.99 0.63
C VAL A 60 6.22 -3.36 1.05
N GLY A 61 6.65 -3.46 2.29
CA GLY A 61 7.30 -4.65 2.82
C GLY A 61 6.37 -5.85 2.91
N ARG A 62 6.96 -7.03 2.91
CA ARG A 62 6.26 -8.31 2.91
C ARG A 62 5.24 -8.38 4.04
N CYS A 63 4.09 -8.93 3.75
CA CYS A 63 2.99 -9.12 4.71
C CYS A 63 2.40 -7.83 5.28
N ALA A 64 2.75 -6.67 4.74
CA ALA A 64 2.16 -5.41 5.19
C ALA A 64 0.68 -5.35 4.79
N LYS A 65 -0.09 -4.62 5.56
CA LYS A 65 -1.52 -4.40 5.29
C LYS A 65 -1.80 -2.92 5.20
N ILE A 66 -2.35 -2.51 4.08
CA ILE A 66 -2.68 -1.12 3.82
C ILE A 66 -4.19 -0.98 3.96
N GLY A 67 -4.64 -0.15 4.88
CA GLY A 67 -6.05 0.03 5.14
C GLY A 67 -6.78 0.71 3.99
N ALA A 68 -8.10 0.60 3.98
CA ALA A 68 -8.92 1.23 2.95
C ALA A 68 -8.70 2.73 2.94
N ASN A 69 -8.60 3.30 1.76
CA ASN A 69 -8.42 4.74 1.52
C ASN A 69 -7.14 5.34 2.11
N ALA A 70 -6.21 4.52 2.58
CA ALA A 70 -4.93 5.02 3.06
C ALA A 70 -4.10 5.56 1.90
N VAL A 71 -3.27 6.54 2.18
CA VAL A 71 -2.38 7.14 1.19
C VAL A 71 -0.94 6.92 1.62
N ILE A 72 -0.21 6.11 0.84
CA ILE A 72 1.17 5.72 1.12
C ILE A 72 2.08 6.51 0.20
N THR A 73 3.00 7.26 0.78
CA THR A 73 3.98 8.05 0.03
C THR A 73 5.41 7.79 0.49
N LYS A 74 5.60 6.86 1.40
CA LYS A 74 6.92 6.46 1.92
C LYS A 74 6.98 4.95 2.04
N ASP A 75 8.19 4.42 2.16
CA ASP A 75 8.37 2.99 2.32
C ASP A 75 7.61 2.47 3.54
N VAL A 76 7.08 1.26 3.40
CA VAL A 76 6.30 0.59 4.45
C VAL A 76 7.10 -0.61 4.95
N PRO A 77 7.37 -0.70 6.25
CA PRO A 77 8.09 -1.85 6.81
C PRO A 77 7.32 -3.16 6.63
N GLU A 78 8.04 -4.27 6.70
CA GLU A 78 7.40 -5.58 6.68
C GLU A 78 6.39 -5.70 7.82
N LYS A 79 5.27 -6.32 7.54
CA LYS A 79 4.21 -6.62 8.52
C LYS A 79 3.58 -5.39 9.15
N ALA A 80 3.85 -4.21 8.62
CA ALA A 80 3.22 -3.00 9.14
C ALA A 80 1.74 -2.94 8.77
N VAL A 81 0.97 -2.29 9.61
CA VAL A 81 -0.44 -1.96 9.32
C VAL A 81 -0.53 -0.46 9.17
N MET A 82 -0.84 0.01 7.98
CA MET A 82 -0.83 1.43 7.64
C MET A 82 -2.26 1.91 7.41
N VAL A 83 -2.62 3.00 8.07
CA VAL A 83 -3.96 3.59 7.91
C VAL A 83 -3.87 5.11 7.83
N GLY A 84 -4.82 5.70 7.15
CA GLY A 84 -5.02 7.16 7.16
C GLY A 84 -4.42 7.90 5.98
N ILE A 85 -4.54 9.22 6.03
CA ILE A 85 -4.10 10.16 5.00
C ILE A 85 -3.36 11.31 5.70
N PRO A 86 -2.03 11.40 5.61
CA PRO A 86 -1.11 10.36 5.15
C PRO A 86 -1.16 9.14 6.06
N ALA A 87 -0.84 7.97 5.52
CA ALA A 87 -0.93 6.74 6.27
C ALA A 87 0.09 6.69 7.40
N LYS A 88 -0.34 6.13 8.51
CA LYS A 88 0.52 5.94 9.69
C LYS A 88 0.53 4.47 10.07
N ASN A 89 1.66 4.02 10.58
CA ASN A 89 1.80 2.65 11.05
C ASN A 89 1.13 2.54 12.42
N VAL A 90 0.12 1.69 12.50
CA VAL A 90 -0.66 1.53 13.74
C VAL A 90 -0.40 0.18 14.41
N GLY A 91 0.49 -0.64 13.87
CA GLY A 91 0.79 -1.92 14.50
C GLY A 91 1.43 -2.90 13.52
N LEU A 92 1.51 -4.14 13.96
CA LEU A 92 2.03 -5.23 13.15
C LEU A 92 0.88 -6.09 12.66
N ALA A 93 0.98 -6.54 11.41
CA ALA A 93 0.04 -7.50 10.88
C ALA A 93 0.25 -8.84 11.56
N ASP A 94 -0.84 -9.48 11.99
CA ASP A 94 -0.74 -10.84 12.47
C ASP A 94 -0.88 -11.81 11.31
N SER A 95 -0.91 -13.11 11.59
CA SER A 95 -1.00 -14.11 10.55
C SER A 95 -2.38 -14.21 9.92
N GLU A 96 -3.37 -13.59 10.50
CA GLU A 96 -4.75 -13.64 9.99
C GLU A 96 -5.03 -12.45 9.10
N PHE A 97 -5.61 -12.75 7.94
CA PHE A 97 -6.06 -11.70 7.06
C PHE A 97 -7.33 -11.05 7.62
N LYS A 98 -7.31 -9.74 7.81
CA LYS A 98 -8.43 -8.97 8.32
C LYS A 98 -8.74 -7.86 7.33
N PRO A 99 -9.73 -8.04 6.45
CA PRO A 99 -10.08 -6.99 5.48
C PRO A 99 -10.31 -5.67 6.21
N TYR A 100 -9.70 -4.62 5.70
CA TYR A 100 -9.81 -3.26 6.25
C TYR A 100 -9.37 -3.16 7.70
N GLY A 101 -8.63 -4.14 8.21
CA GLY A 101 -8.17 -4.10 9.58
C GLY A 101 -9.24 -4.33 10.64
N ILE A 102 -10.45 -4.70 10.25
CA ILE A 102 -11.56 -4.89 11.17
C ILE A 102 -11.57 -6.33 11.66
N THR A 103 -11.61 -6.49 12.97
CA THR A 103 -11.78 -7.80 13.60
C THR A 103 -12.79 -7.65 14.72
N PRO A 104 -13.42 -8.75 15.14
CA PRO A 104 -14.31 -8.68 16.30
C PRO A 104 -13.63 -8.12 17.54
N ASP A 105 -12.38 -8.51 17.79
CA ASP A 105 -11.63 -8.00 18.92
C ASP A 105 -11.33 -6.52 18.80
N SER A 106 -11.01 -6.06 17.59
CA SER A 106 -10.76 -4.64 17.36
C SER A 106 -12.00 -3.82 17.64
N ASP A 107 -13.16 -4.30 17.24
CA ASP A 107 -14.41 -3.60 17.46
C ASP A 107 -14.71 -3.44 18.93
N THR A 108 -14.42 -4.46 19.73
CA THR A 108 -14.69 -4.42 21.16
C THR A 108 -13.67 -3.61 21.93
N LYS A 109 -12.49 -3.44 21.37
CA LYS A 109 -11.38 -2.76 22.06
C LYS A 109 -11.15 -1.35 21.60
N SER A 110 -11.84 -0.92 20.60
CA SER A 110 -11.64 0.40 20.03
C SER A 110 -12.17 1.51 20.90
N ASP A 111 -12.79 1.17 21.90
CA ASP A 111 -13.30 2.08 22.92
C ASP A 111 -12.21 2.83 23.64
#